data_25f92e67439c399a99528a18b5ed92bc
#
_entry.id   25f92e67439c399a99528a18b5ed92bc
#
_cell.length_a   1.000
_cell.length_b   1.000
_cell.length_c   1.000
_cell.angle_alpha   90.00
_cell.angle_beta   90.00
_cell.angle_gamma   90.00
#
_symmetry.space_group_name_H-M   'P 1'
#
loop_
_entity.id
_entity.type
_entity.pdbx_description
1 polymer ?
#
loop_
_entity_poly.entity_id
_entity_poly.type
_entity_poly.pdbx_seq_one_letter_code
_entity_poly.pdbx_strand_id
1 'polypeptide(L)'
;MLNDVVSMVRKDGAMQVTIEQIQKAAAHWSIEVTPAGANKINSFADFLDPGTTVNVTFLPGSDPMDTVVVAERLHNEGMNPVPHLAARSLRDNDQLDALLAAYTRNCGVNEVLVIGGGVDQPLGAFSDSMQLLNSGLIQRYSIQNVGVAGHPEGSPDITQSEVADALAAKNALAKRDGLNMYIETQFCFEADIVLAWERDVRAAGNALPIRIGIPGPATIKTLFRFAQISGIGPSMRFISKQARNVAKLMTVQSPHLLLADLAARMAVDPDCLIQQFHFYPFGGFAKTAEYASAVANGDIKILPKGGFDVLDRVV
;
A
#
# COMPACT_ATOMS: atom_id res chain seq x y z
N MET A 1 26.60 -23.54 -1.17
CA MET A 1 25.31 -22.84 -0.99
C MET A 1 24.92 -22.56 0.47
N LEU A 2 25.24 -23.41 1.46
CA LEU A 2 24.99 -23.09 2.88
C LEU A 2 26.01 -22.11 3.49
N ASN A 3 27.23 -22.00 2.95
CA ASN A 3 28.28 -21.14 3.47
C ASN A 3 28.11 -19.64 3.10
N ASP A 4 27.36 -19.33 2.04
CA ASP A 4 27.16 -17.94 1.62
C ASP A 4 26.07 -17.22 2.43
N VAL A 5 25.14 -17.96 3.03
CA VAL A 5 24.08 -17.40 3.89
C VAL A 5 24.63 -16.93 5.25
N VAL A 6 25.69 -17.59 5.75
CA VAL A 6 26.31 -17.25 7.04
C VAL A 6 27.11 -15.94 7.00
N SER A 7 27.56 -15.52 5.80
CA SER A 7 28.30 -14.26 5.63
C SER A 7 27.41 -13.02 5.56
N MET A 8 26.08 -13.19 5.43
CA MET A 8 25.11 -12.09 5.28
C MET A 8 24.55 -11.56 6.60
N VAL A 9 24.86 -12.20 7.74
CA VAL A 9 24.35 -11.77 9.04
C VAL A 9 25.40 -10.91 9.74
N ARG A 10 25.02 -9.70 10.14
CA ARG A 10 25.88 -8.84 10.97
C ARG A 10 26.08 -9.46 12.36
N LYS A 11 27.12 -8.99 13.09
CA LYS A 11 27.41 -9.41 14.47
C LYS A 11 26.26 -9.16 15.47
N ASP A 12 25.31 -8.27 15.11
CA ASP A 12 24.08 -7.93 15.84
C ASP A 12 22.82 -8.66 15.33
N GLY A 13 22.98 -9.62 14.39
CA GLY A 13 21.89 -10.41 13.82
C GLY A 13 21.15 -9.75 12.67
N ALA A 14 21.48 -8.51 12.29
CA ALA A 14 20.85 -7.82 11.14
C ALA A 14 21.42 -8.36 9.81
N MET A 15 20.56 -8.61 8.83
CA MET A 15 20.99 -9.00 7.48
C MET A 15 21.66 -7.82 6.78
N GLN A 16 22.75 -8.11 6.05
CA GLN A 16 23.31 -7.13 5.12
C GLN A 16 22.43 -7.04 3.87
N VAL A 17 22.04 -5.83 3.50
CA VAL A 17 21.29 -5.55 2.27
C VAL A 17 22.20 -4.82 1.29
N THR A 18 22.02 -5.06 -0.02
CA THR A 18 22.71 -4.32 -1.07
C THR A 18 21.78 -3.27 -1.70
N ILE A 19 22.36 -2.29 -2.40
CA ILE A 19 21.59 -1.28 -3.14
C ILE A 19 20.70 -1.96 -4.18
N GLU A 20 21.23 -2.94 -4.90
CA GLU A 20 20.49 -3.66 -5.94
C GLU A 20 19.27 -4.43 -5.37
N GLN A 21 19.39 -4.97 -4.16
CA GLN A 21 18.27 -5.62 -3.50
C GLN A 21 17.16 -4.62 -3.14
N ILE A 22 17.54 -3.44 -2.64
CA ILE A 22 16.59 -2.36 -2.33
C ILE A 22 15.94 -1.84 -3.61
N GLN A 23 16.73 -1.57 -4.66
CA GLN A 23 16.20 -1.15 -5.96
C GLN A 23 15.20 -2.16 -6.53
N LYS A 24 15.54 -3.46 -6.51
CA LYS A 24 14.66 -4.52 -6.99
C LYS A 24 13.35 -4.58 -6.20
N ALA A 25 13.40 -4.45 -4.87
CA ALA A 25 12.21 -4.44 -4.02
C ALA A 25 11.35 -3.18 -4.19
N ALA A 26 11.98 -2.04 -4.48
CA ALA A 26 11.32 -0.77 -4.69
C ALA A 26 10.94 -0.51 -6.17
N ALA A 27 11.35 -1.38 -7.11
CA ALA A 27 10.91 -1.27 -8.50
C ALA A 27 9.37 -1.33 -8.58
N HIS A 28 8.78 -0.55 -9.46
CA HIS A 28 7.32 -0.53 -9.66
C HIS A 28 6.50 -0.11 -8.42
N TRP A 29 7.08 0.73 -7.55
CA TRP A 29 6.36 1.27 -6.40
C TRP A 29 5.07 2.00 -6.81
N SER A 30 4.12 2.08 -5.88
CA SER A 30 2.88 2.85 -6.02
C SER A 30 2.72 3.84 -4.87
N ILE A 31 1.86 4.82 -5.05
CA ILE A 31 1.58 5.86 -4.05
C ILE A 31 0.08 6.14 -4.05
N GLU A 32 -0.44 6.67 -2.95
CA GLU A 32 -1.83 7.08 -2.90
C GLU A 32 -2.03 8.60 -2.84
N VAL A 33 -3.19 9.05 -3.28
CA VAL A 33 -3.63 10.43 -3.15
C VAL A 33 -5.13 10.49 -2.82
N THR A 34 -5.52 11.37 -1.92
CA THR A 34 -6.94 11.69 -1.71
C THR A 34 -7.38 12.78 -2.68
N PRO A 35 -8.68 12.91 -3.02
CA PRO A 35 -9.16 14.02 -3.85
C PRO A 35 -8.75 15.40 -3.32
N ALA A 36 -8.87 15.62 -2.01
CA ALA A 36 -8.42 16.87 -1.38
C ALA A 36 -6.90 17.07 -1.46
N GLY A 37 -6.12 15.98 -1.46
CA GLY A 37 -4.67 16.00 -1.67
C GLY A 37 -4.31 16.36 -3.11
N ALA A 38 -4.99 15.76 -4.08
CA ALA A 38 -4.80 16.00 -5.51
C ALA A 38 -5.00 17.46 -5.90
N ASN A 39 -5.96 18.15 -5.27
CA ASN A 39 -6.21 19.57 -5.48
C ASN A 39 -5.05 20.50 -5.07
N LYS A 40 -4.08 19.98 -4.31
CA LYS A 40 -2.88 20.74 -3.87
C LYS A 40 -1.67 20.51 -4.77
N ILE A 41 -1.78 19.61 -5.73
CA ILE A 41 -0.72 19.23 -6.67
C ILE A 41 -1.01 19.93 -7.98
N ASN A 42 -0.06 20.72 -8.48
CA ASN A 42 -0.23 21.43 -9.75
C ASN A 42 -0.16 20.46 -10.94
N SER A 43 0.84 19.59 -10.95
CA SER A 43 0.98 18.50 -11.92
C SER A 43 1.59 17.28 -11.24
N PHE A 44 1.05 16.10 -11.47
CA PHE A 44 1.62 14.83 -11.00
C PHE A 44 2.90 14.50 -11.76
N ALA A 45 3.01 14.91 -13.03
CA ALA A 45 4.20 14.73 -13.85
C ALA A 45 5.44 15.50 -13.34
N ASP A 46 5.25 16.48 -12.43
CA ASP A 46 6.38 17.14 -11.75
C ASP A 46 7.09 16.20 -10.75
N PHE A 47 6.44 15.12 -10.30
CA PHE A 47 6.91 14.26 -9.22
C PHE A 47 6.97 12.78 -9.59
N LEU A 48 6.26 12.37 -10.65
CA LEU A 48 6.06 10.97 -11.00
C LEU A 48 6.49 10.72 -12.44
N ASP A 49 7.17 9.62 -12.66
CA ASP A 49 7.45 9.12 -14.00
C ASP A 49 6.16 8.61 -14.67
N PRO A 50 6.03 8.73 -16.02
CA PRO A 50 4.90 8.16 -16.75
C PRO A 50 4.71 6.67 -16.44
N GLY A 51 3.45 6.26 -16.26
CA GLY A 51 3.10 4.89 -15.91
C GLY A 51 3.17 4.58 -14.41
N THR A 52 3.56 5.53 -13.54
CA THR A 52 3.50 5.32 -12.09
C THR A 52 2.07 5.03 -11.64
N THR A 53 1.90 3.99 -10.83
CA THR A 53 0.60 3.63 -10.26
C THR A 53 0.25 4.54 -9.09
N VAL A 54 -0.93 5.17 -9.16
CA VAL A 54 -1.43 6.08 -8.13
C VAL A 54 -2.82 5.64 -7.66
N ASN A 55 -2.91 5.22 -6.42
CA ASN A 55 -4.19 4.88 -5.80
C ASN A 55 -4.96 6.16 -5.48
N VAL A 56 -6.25 6.17 -5.82
CA VAL A 56 -7.15 7.27 -5.48
C VAL A 56 -7.99 6.86 -4.29
N THR A 57 -7.62 7.37 -3.12
CA THR A 57 -8.23 7.00 -1.84
C THR A 57 -9.65 7.54 -1.75
N PHE A 58 -10.61 6.65 -1.48
CA PHE A 58 -11.96 7.04 -1.11
C PHE A 58 -12.04 7.34 0.39
N LEU A 59 -12.57 8.49 0.75
CA LEU A 59 -12.78 8.87 2.15
C LEU A 59 -14.26 8.76 2.52
N PRO A 60 -14.60 8.22 3.72
CA PRO A 60 -15.97 8.16 4.19
C PRO A 60 -16.67 9.53 4.14
N GLY A 61 -17.89 9.55 3.60
CA GLY A 61 -18.70 10.77 3.48
C GLY A 61 -18.35 11.70 2.32
N SER A 62 -17.33 11.38 1.50
CA SER A 62 -17.06 12.10 0.26
C SER A 62 -17.96 11.60 -0.88
N ASP A 63 -18.09 12.41 -1.95
CA ASP A 63 -18.75 11.97 -3.18
C ASP A 63 -17.83 10.98 -3.91
N PRO A 64 -18.28 9.76 -4.24
CA PRO A 64 -17.48 8.83 -5.04
C PRO A 64 -17.02 9.42 -6.39
N MET A 65 -17.77 10.35 -6.98
CA MET A 65 -17.40 11.03 -8.22
C MET A 65 -16.14 11.89 -8.11
N ASP A 66 -15.78 12.35 -6.91
CA ASP A 66 -14.51 13.06 -6.69
C ASP A 66 -13.29 12.18 -7.05
N THR A 67 -13.41 10.87 -6.86
CA THR A 67 -12.33 9.93 -7.23
C THR A 67 -12.24 9.75 -8.75
N VAL A 68 -13.34 9.87 -9.49
CA VAL A 68 -13.36 9.86 -10.96
C VAL A 68 -12.59 11.05 -11.51
N VAL A 69 -12.85 12.26 -10.99
CA VAL A 69 -12.15 13.49 -11.40
C VAL A 69 -10.63 13.35 -11.23
N VAL A 70 -10.18 12.79 -10.10
CA VAL A 70 -8.75 12.58 -9.85
C VAL A 70 -8.18 11.50 -10.76
N ALA A 71 -8.90 10.39 -10.97
CA ALA A 71 -8.47 9.31 -11.85
C ALA A 71 -8.32 9.78 -13.31
N GLU A 72 -9.28 10.59 -13.81
CA GLU A 72 -9.19 11.18 -15.14
C GLU A 72 -7.99 12.11 -15.28
N ARG A 73 -7.73 12.93 -14.28
CA ARG A 73 -6.56 13.81 -14.25
C ARG A 73 -5.26 13.01 -14.26
N LEU A 74 -5.13 12.00 -13.41
CA LEU A 74 -3.96 11.11 -13.37
C LEU A 74 -3.72 10.44 -14.71
N HIS A 75 -4.76 9.91 -15.34
CA HIS A 75 -4.68 9.31 -16.66
C HIS A 75 -4.20 10.30 -17.72
N ASN A 76 -4.75 11.51 -17.75
CA ASN A 76 -4.38 12.56 -18.71
C ASN A 76 -2.95 13.06 -18.50
N GLU A 77 -2.40 12.96 -17.28
CA GLU A 77 -1.01 13.26 -16.96
C GLU A 77 -0.07 12.05 -17.15
N GLY A 78 -0.57 10.92 -17.68
CA GLY A 78 0.22 9.74 -18.03
C GLY A 78 0.45 8.75 -16.90
N MET A 79 -0.28 8.85 -15.77
CA MET A 79 -0.22 7.93 -14.63
C MET A 79 -1.22 6.78 -14.78
N ASN A 80 -1.04 5.71 -14.00
CA ASN A 80 -1.99 4.60 -13.89
C ASN A 80 -2.88 4.78 -12.63
N PRO A 81 -4.12 5.29 -12.76
CA PRO A 81 -5.01 5.47 -11.63
C PRO A 81 -5.59 4.14 -11.14
N VAL A 82 -5.57 3.92 -9.82
CA VAL A 82 -6.20 2.79 -9.13
C VAL A 82 -7.21 3.32 -8.11
N PRO A 83 -8.48 3.53 -8.49
CA PRO A 83 -9.48 4.03 -7.56
C PRO A 83 -9.87 2.98 -6.52
N HIS A 84 -10.10 3.45 -5.28
CA HIS A 84 -10.65 2.63 -4.21
C HIS A 84 -12.16 2.49 -4.37
N LEU A 85 -12.64 1.25 -4.25
CA LEU A 85 -14.06 0.91 -4.16
C LEU A 85 -14.34 0.46 -2.71
N ALA A 86 -14.87 1.37 -1.90
CA ALA A 86 -15.20 1.12 -0.50
C ALA A 86 -16.65 0.60 -0.40
N ALA A 87 -16.83 -0.71 -0.23
CA ALA A 87 -18.14 -1.38 -0.28
C ALA A 87 -19.18 -0.71 0.62
N ARG A 88 -18.89 -0.51 1.89
CA ARG A 88 -19.82 0.10 2.86
C ARG A 88 -20.17 1.56 2.59
N SER A 89 -19.49 2.22 1.65
CA SER A 89 -19.77 3.59 1.22
C SER A 89 -20.52 3.69 -0.10
N LEU A 90 -20.88 2.57 -0.70
CA LEU A 90 -21.70 2.50 -1.92
C LEU A 90 -23.14 2.11 -1.59
N ARG A 91 -24.11 2.74 -2.27
CA ARG A 91 -25.53 2.51 -2.04
C ARG A 91 -26.02 1.18 -2.61
N ASP A 92 -25.67 0.93 -3.86
CA ASP A 92 -26.26 -0.15 -4.64
C ASP A 92 -25.41 -0.49 -5.89
N ASN A 93 -25.85 -1.48 -6.64
CA ASN A 93 -25.24 -1.88 -7.90
C ASN A 93 -25.29 -0.81 -8.97
N ASP A 94 -26.31 0.05 -8.99
CA ASP A 94 -26.45 1.11 -10.00
C ASP A 94 -25.37 2.17 -9.80
N GLN A 95 -25.08 2.54 -8.55
CA GLN A 95 -23.98 3.44 -8.26
C GLN A 95 -22.61 2.83 -8.59
N LEU A 96 -22.41 1.55 -8.27
CA LEU A 96 -21.18 0.83 -8.63
C LEU A 96 -21.02 0.77 -10.16
N ASP A 97 -22.08 0.43 -10.90
CA ASP A 97 -22.08 0.39 -12.35
C ASP A 97 -21.73 1.75 -12.97
N ALA A 98 -22.32 2.83 -12.46
CA ALA A 98 -22.03 4.18 -12.92
C ALA A 98 -20.55 4.58 -12.68
N LEU A 99 -19.99 4.24 -11.52
CA LEU A 99 -18.58 4.50 -11.20
C LEU A 99 -17.63 3.71 -12.11
N LEU A 100 -17.86 2.41 -12.27
CA LEU A 100 -17.03 1.56 -13.12
C LEU A 100 -17.10 2.01 -14.59
N ALA A 101 -18.29 2.42 -15.06
CA ALA A 101 -18.48 3.01 -16.38
C ALA A 101 -17.64 4.29 -16.56
N ALA A 102 -17.65 5.19 -15.57
CA ALA A 102 -16.87 6.42 -15.61
C ALA A 102 -15.37 6.15 -15.60
N TYR A 103 -14.88 5.27 -14.72
CA TYR A 103 -13.47 4.90 -14.63
C TYR A 103 -12.93 4.30 -15.93
N THR A 104 -13.67 3.36 -16.53
CA THR A 104 -13.19 2.67 -17.74
C THR A 104 -13.27 3.52 -18.99
N ARG A 105 -14.31 4.38 -19.11
CA ARG A 105 -14.50 5.21 -20.31
C ARG A 105 -13.61 6.44 -20.35
N ASN A 106 -13.44 7.11 -19.21
CA ASN A 106 -12.80 8.43 -19.16
C ASN A 106 -11.40 8.40 -18.59
N CYS A 107 -11.09 7.41 -17.72
CA CYS A 107 -9.88 7.43 -16.91
C CYS A 107 -8.90 6.30 -17.27
N GLY A 108 -9.20 5.47 -18.28
CA GLY A 108 -8.34 4.35 -18.68
C GLY A 108 -8.10 3.33 -17.56
N VAL A 109 -8.96 3.28 -16.53
CA VAL A 109 -8.80 2.41 -15.37
C VAL A 109 -8.96 0.94 -15.79
N ASN A 110 -7.94 0.14 -15.51
CA ASN A 110 -7.92 -1.31 -15.68
C ASN A 110 -7.61 -2.05 -14.36
N GLU A 111 -7.47 -1.30 -13.28
CA GLU A 111 -7.13 -1.78 -11.94
C GLU A 111 -7.94 -1.01 -10.89
N VAL A 112 -8.44 -1.72 -9.87
CA VAL A 112 -9.17 -1.12 -8.74
C VAL A 112 -8.73 -1.76 -7.44
N LEU A 113 -8.83 -1.00 -6.33
CA LEU A 113 -8.65 -1.54 -4.97
C LEU A 113 -10.01 -1.66 -4.29
N VAL A 114 -10.44 -2.89 -4.00
CA VAL A 114 -11.73 -3.20 -3.38
C VAL A 114 -11.55 -3.44 -1.89
N ILE A 115 -12.14 -2.59 -1.08
CA ILE A 115 -12.05 -2.62 0.37
C ILE A 115 -13.44 -2.63 1.04
N GLY A 116 -13.52 -3.03 2.29
CA GLY A 116 -14.76 -2.93 3.08
C GLY A 116 -15.20 -1.49 3.30
N GLY A 117 -14.24 -0.60 3.58
CA GLY A 117 -14.46 0.79 3.95
C GLY A 117 -14.55 0.99 5.48
N GLY A 118 -14.21 2.20 5.93
CA GLY A 118 -14.06 2.55 7.35
C GLY A 118 -15.32 3.09 8.04
N VAL A 119 -16.52 2.87 7.48
CA VAL A 119 -17.78 3.27 8.13
C VAL A 119 -18.37 2.11 8.92
N ASP A 120 -18.91 2.39 10.11
CA ASP A 120 -19.50 1.37 10.99
C ASP A 120 -20.77 0.76 10.38
N GLN A 121 -21.63 1.61 9.81
CA GLN A 121 -22.87 1.20 9.17
C GLN A 121 -22.77 1.34 7.67
N PRO A 122 -23.08 0.30 6.89
CA PRO A 122 -23.15 0.40 5.43
C PRO A 122 -24.16 1.47 5.00
N LEU A 123 -23.78 2.25 3.99
CA LEU A 123 -24.66 3.25 3.38
C LEU A 123 -25.83 2.61 2.59
N GLY A 124 -25.60 1.40 2.10
CA GLY A 124 -26.55 0.70 1.25
C GLY A 124 -26.41 -0.82 1.27
N ALA A 125 -26.43 -1.44 0.10
CA ALA A 125 -26.54 -2.89 -0.05
C ALA A 125 -25.26 -3.68 0.28
N PHE A 126 -24.09 -3.01 0.30
CA PHE A 126 -22.81 -3.70 0.47
C PHE A 126 -22.28 -3.56 1.89
N SER A 127 -22.19 -4.66 2.62
CA SER A 127 -21.64 -4.71 3.99
C SER A 127 -20.14 -5.06 4.02
N ASP A 128 -19.62 -5.68 2.97
CA ASP A 128 -18.24 -6.13 2.86
C ASP A 128 -17.72 -6.15 1.41
N SER A 129 -16.41 -6.29 1.25
CA SER A 129 -15.75 -6.29 -0.05
C SER A 129 -16.12 -7.51 -0.93
N MET A 130 -16.47 -8.66 -0.35
CA MET A 130 -16.84 -9.85 -1.12
C MET A 130 -18.18 -9.70 -1.83
N GLN A 131 -19.14 -8.98 -1.24
CA GLN A 131 -20.41 -8.66 -1.92
C GLN A 131 -20.18 -7.81 -3.16
N LEU A 132 -19.27 -6.82 -3.08
CA LEU A 132 -18.89 -6.01 -4.22
C LEU A 132 -18.17 -6.84 -5.30
N LEU A 133 -17.19 -7.66 -4.88
CA LEU A 133 -16.45 -8.54 -5.79
C LEU A 133 -17.35 -9.56 -6.50
N ASN A 134 -18.38 -10.08 -5.83
CA ASN A 134 -19.34 -11.03 -6.40
C ASN A 134 -20.47 -10.37 -7.19
N SER A 135 -20.51 -9.04 -7.33
CA SER A 135 -21.55 -8.34 -8.14
C SER A 135 -21.50 -8.67 -9.62
N GLY A 136 -20.35 -9.16 -10.12
CA GLY A 136 -20.11 -9.40 -11.55
C GLY A 136 -19.83 -8.12 -12.35
N LEU A 137 -19.92 -6.95 -11.74
CA LEU A 137 -19.74 -5.67 -12.43
C LEU A 137 -18.26 -5.41 -12.79
N ILE A 138 -17.33 -5.81 -11.94
CA ILE A 138 -15.89 -5.66 -12.21
C ILE A 138 -15.53 -6.39 -13.51
N GLN A 139 -15.96 -7.65 -13.66
CA GLN A 139 -15.73 -8.47 -14.84
C GLN A 139 -16.44 -7.88 -16.07
N ARG A 140 -17.67 -7.35 -15.90
CA ARG A 140 -18.44 -6.71 -16.97
C ARG A 140 -17.68 -5.52 -17.60
N TYR A 141 -16.93 -4.78 -16.81
CA TYR A 141 -16.11 -3.67 -17.28
C TYR A 141 -14.69 -4.08 -17.68
N SER A 142 -14.41 -5.39 -17.77
CA SER A 142 -13.11 -5.93 -18.17
C SER A 142 -11.93 -5.47 -17.29
N ILE A 143 -12.20 -5.10 -16.04
CA ILE A 143 -11.16 -4.78 -15.07
C ILE A 143 -10.53 -6.11 -14.62
N GLN A 144 -9.26 -6.32 -14.95
CA GLN A 144 -8.54 -7.56 -14.71
C GLN A 144 -7.72 -7.53 -13.42
N ASN A 145 -7.25 -6.36 -13.00
CA ASN A 145 -6.36 -6.22 -11.86
C ASN A 145 -7.17 -5.71 -10.66
N VAL A 146 -7.18 -6.49 -9.59
CA VAL A 146 -8.03 -6.21 -8.42
C VAL A 146 -7.23 -6.33 -7.14
N GLY A 147 -6.94 -5.18 -6.52
CA GLY A 147 -6.38 -5.13 -5.18
C GLY A 147 -7.44 -5.40 -4.11
N VAL A 148 -7.02 -6.03 -3.03
CA VAL A 148 -7.84 -6.23 -1.83
C VAL A 148 -7.05 -5.92 -0.57
N ALA A 149 -7.74 -5.49 0.49
CA ALA A 149 -7.08 -5.10 1.73
C ALA A 149 -6.36 -6.26 2.42
N GLY A 150 -5.14 -5.97 2.93
CA GLY A 150 -4.37 -6.83 3.83
C GLY A 150 -4.11 -6.16 5.18
N HIS A 151 -4.06 -6.96 6.25
CA HIS A 151 -3.98 -6.46 7.63
C HIS A 151 -2.86 -7.16 8.41
N PRO A 152 -1.56 -6.82 8.19
CA PRO A 152 -0.45 -7.45 8.90
C PRO A 152 -0.51 -7.30 10.41
N GLU A 153 -1.09 -6.22 10.90
CA GLU A 153 -1.25 -5.93 12.33
C GLU A 153 -2.65 -6.26 12.87
N GLY A 154 -3.49 -6.93 12.06
CA GLY A 154 -4.90 -7.13 12.34
C GLY A 154 -5.75 -5.92 11.96
N SER A 155 -7.04 -5.99 12.26
CA SER A 155 -8.00 -4.90 12.07
C SER A 155 -8.80 -4.68 13.36
N PRO A 156 -9.12 -3.44 13.73
CA PRO A 156 -9.97 -3.18 14.87
C PRO A 156 -11.44 -3.60 14.65
N ASP A 157 -11.87 -3.70 13.38
CA ASP A 157 -13.27 -3.83 13.00
C ASP A 157 -13.70 -5.28 12.75
N ILE A 158 -12.74 -6.20 12.56
CA ILE A 158 -12.99 -7.61 12.22
C ILE A 158 -12.02 -8.53 12.95
N THR A 159 -12.48 -9.72 13.30
CA THR A 159 -11.67 -10.72 13.98
C THR A 159 -10.64 -11.36 13.06
N GLN A 160 -9.60 -11.97 13.62
CA GLN A 160 -8.59 -12.69 12.83
C GLN A 160 -9.18 -13.85 12.00
N SER A 161 -10.21 -14.52 12.53
CA SER A 161 -10.91 -15.58 11.78
C SER A 161 -11.62 -15.01 10.55
N GLU A 162 -12.35 -13.91 10.70
CA GLU A 162 -13.04 -13.25 9.58
C GLU A 162 -12.04 -12.75 8.52
N VAL A 163 -10.87 -12.23 8.93
CA VAL A 163 -9.80 -11.86 8.00
C VAL A 163 -9.31 -13.07 7.22
N ALA A 164 -9.07 -14.21 7.90
CA ALA A 164 -8.60 -15.44 7.26
C ALA A 164 -9.65 -16.00 6.29
N ASP A 165 -10.91 -16.06 6.69
CA ASP A 165 -12.02 -16.54 5.84
C ASP A 165 -12.21 -15.65 4.61
N ALA A 166 -12.14 -14.32 4.79
CA ALA A 166 -12.22 -13.37 3.69
C ALA A 166 -11.04 -13.52 2.70
N LEU A 167 -9.83 -13.78 3.20
CA LEU A 167 -8.66 -14.00 2.36
C LEU A 167 -8.78 -15.31 1.57
N ALA A 168 -9.23 -16.39 2.20
CA ALA A 168 -9.49 -17.67 1.53
C ALA A 168 -10.55 -17.51 0.42
N ALA A 169 -11.63 -16.79 0.69
CA ALA A 169 -12.67 -16.48 -0.29
C ALA A 169 -12.14 -15.67 -1.48
N LYS A 170 -11.26 -14.69 -1.24
CA LYS A 170 -10.61 -13.88 -2.29
C LYS A 170 -9.67 -14.72 -3.17
N ASN A 171 -8.88 -15.62 -2.57
CA ASN A 171 -8.05 -16.57 -3.33
C ASN A 171 -8.91 -17.50 -4.22
N ALA A 172 -10.01 -18.00 -3.69
CA ALA A 172 -10.95 -18.84 -4.45
C ALA A 172 -11.60 -18.07 -5.61
N LEU A 173 -11.99 -16.81 -5.36
CA LEU A 173 -12.57 -15.92 -6.38
C LEU A 173 -11.57 -15.60 -7.50
N ALA A 174 -10.34 -15.24 -7.15
CA ALA A 174 -9.28 -14.98 -8.13
C ALA A 174 -9.10 -16.15 -9.10
N LYS A 175 -9.04 -17.37 -8.54
CA LYS A 175 -8.92 -18.60 -9.34
C LYS A 175 -10.16 -18.89 -10.19
N ARG A 176 -11.37 -18.70 -9.62
CA ARG A 176 -12.65 -18.95 -10.29
C ARG A 176 -12.84 -18.04 -11.51
N ASP A 177 -12.55 -16.76 -11.33
CA ASP A 177 -12.88 -15.70 -12.30
C ASP A 177 -11.69 -15.31 -13.19
N GLY A 178 -10.50 -15.87 -12.95
CA GLY A 178 -9.28 -15.57 -13.69
C GLY A 178 -8.80 -14.12 -13.52
N LEU A 179 -9.06 -13.51 -12.34
CA LEU A 179 -8.65 -12.16 -12.01
C LEU A 179 -7.19 -12.13 -11.52
N ASN A 180 -6.45 -11.12 -11.93
CA ASN A 180 -5.14 -10.80 -11.38
C ASN A 180 -5.32 -10.09 -10.04
N MET A 181 -5.64 -10.85 -9.00
CA MET A 181 -5.83 -10.27 -7.68
C MET A 181 -4.50 -10.15 -6.91
N TYR A 182 -4.40 -9.12 -6.09
CA TYR A 182 -3.27 -8.90 -5.18
C TYR A 182 -3.78 -8.36 -3.85
N ILE A 183 -2.95 -8.50 -2.81
CA ILE A 183 -3.21 -7.89 -1.50
C ILE A 183 -2.44 -6.58 -1.42
N GLU A 184 -3.11 -5.49 -1.03
CA GLU A 184 -2.46 -4.25 -0.65
C GLU A 184 -2.69 -4.02 0.84
N THR A 185 -1.59 -3.89 1.60
CA THR A 185 -1.71 -3.83 3.06
C THR A 185 -1.88 -2.41 3.57
N GLN A 186 -2.47 -2.29 4.75
CA GLN A 186 -2.30 -1.09 5.56
C GLN A 186 -0.80 -0.85 5.80
N PHE A 187 -0.40 0.42 6.01
CA PHE A 187 1.00 0.74 6.30
C PHE A 187 1.47 0.12 7.62
N CYS A 188 2.74 -0.28 7.63
CA CYS A 188 3.41 -0.92 8.77
C CYS A 188 4.74 -0.21 9.05
N PHE A 189 5.26 -0.35 10.26
CA PHE A 189 6.53 0.26 10.66
C PHE A 189 7.63 -0.76 10.97
N GLU A 190 7.29 -2.01 11.18
CA GLU A 190 8.20 -3.07 11.60
C GLU A 190 8.20 -4.24 10.61
N ALA A 191 9.35 -4.50 10.00
CA ALA A 191 9.50 -5.55 9.00
C ALA A 191 9.19 -6.95 9.57
N ASP A 192 9.55 -7.23 10.83
CA ASP A 192 9.32 -8.54 11.43
C ASP A 192 7.83 -8.89 11.52
N ILE A 193 6.96 -7.91 11.79
CA ILE A 193 5.49 -8.09 11.82
C ILE A 193 4.99 -8.45 10.42
N VAL A 194 5.42 -7.68 9.42
CA VAL A 194 5.05 -7.89 8.02
C VAL A 194 5.47 -9.28 7.53
N LEU A 195 6.72 -9.66 7.80
CA LEU A 195 7.29 -10.93 7.35
C LEU A 195 6.70 -12.13 8.09
N ALA A 196 6.35 -11.98 9.37
CA ALA A 196 5.65 -13.02 10.11
C ALA A 196 4.26 -13.24 9.52
N TRP A 197 3.51 -12.16 9.31
CA TRP A 197 2.19 -12.21 8.70
C TRP A 197 2.22 -12.79 7.28
N GLU A 198 3.18 -12.38 6.44
CA GLU A 198 3.32 -12.94 5.08
C GLU A 198 3.50 -14.46 5.12
N ARG A 199 4.39 -14.97 5.99
CA ARG A 199 4.60 -16.41 6.15
C ARG A 199 3.33 -17.13 6.63
N ASP A 200 2.61 -16.54 7.57
CA ASP A 200 1.39 -17.12 8.12
C ASP A 200 0.28 -17.21 7.07
N VAL A 201 0.04 -16.14 6.28
CA VAL A 201 -1.00 -16.18 5.23
C VAL A 201 -0.59 -17.08 4.07
N ARG A 202 0.70 -17.14 3.70
CA ARG A 202 1.23 -18.08 2.70
C ARG A 202 1.07 -19.52 3.18
N ALA A 203 1.40 -19.82 4.42
CA ALA A 203 1.21 -21.15 5.02
C ALA A 203 -0.28 -21.56 5.09
N ALA A 204 -1.18 -20.58 5.26
CA ALA A 204 -2.63 -20.77 5.20
C ALA A 204 -3.18 -20.93 3.77
N GLY A 205 -2.33 -20.91 2.73
CA GLY A 205 -2.70 -21.16 1.35
C GLY A 205 -2.95 -19.92 0.50
N ASN A 206 -2.56 -18.72 0.98
CA ASN A 206 -2.59 -17.53 0.14
C ASN A 206 -1.59 -17.67 -1.02
N ALA A 207 -2.05 -17.40 -2.24
CA ALA A 207 -1.24 -17.36 -3.45
C ALA A 207 -1.23 -15.98 -4.13
N LEU A 208 -1.96 -15.00 -3.56
CA LEU A 208 -2.02 -13.66 -4.11
C LEU A 208 -0.71 -12.91 -3.80
N PRO A 209 -0.13 -12.21 -4.78
CA PRO A 209 1.01 -11.34 -4.54
C PRO A 209 0.63 -10.20 -3.58
N ILE A 210 1.64 -9.66 -2.89
CA ILE A 210 1.44 -8.69 -1.81
C ILE A 210 2.17 -7.39 -2.14
N ARG A 211 1.46 -6.28 -2.04
CA ARG A 211 1.99 -4.91 -2.00
C ARG A 211 1.97 -4.44 -0.55
N ILE A 212 3.15 -4.15 0.00
CA ILE A 212 3.25 -3.72 1.39
C ILE A 212 3.12 -2.22 1.52
N GLY A 213 2.22 -1.79 2.40
CA GLY A 213 2.04 -0.40 2.78
C GLY A 213 3.25 0.14 3.54
N ILE A 214 3.86 1.18 3.01
CA ILE A 214 5.04 1.85 3.55
C ILE A 214 4.67 3.30 3.92
N PRO A 215 4.94 3.75 5.16
CA PRO A 215 4.75 5.15 5.51
C PRO A 215 5.75 6.03 4.74
N GLY A 216 5.29 7.07 4.07
CA GLY A 216 6.17 8.09 3.50
C GLY A 216 6.93 8.87 4.58
N PRO A 217 7.98 9.61 4.21
CA PRO A 217 8.73 10.46 5.14
C PRO A 217 7.82 11.50 5.80
N ALA A 218 7.61 11.39 7.11
CA ALA A 218 6.72 12.26 7.85
C ALA A 218 7.23 12.51 9.29
N THR A 219 6.69 13.53 9.96
CA THR A 219 7.03 13.77 11.37
C THR A 219 6.46 12.68 12.26
N ILE A 220 7.11 12.39 13.38
CA ILE A 220 6.60 11.43 14.38
C ILE A 220 5.16 11.80 14.80
N LYS A 221 4.86 13.09 14.95
CA LYS A 221 3.51 13.57 15.24
C LYS A 221 2.50 13.16 14.17
N THR A 222 2.87 13.31 12.91
CA THR A 222 2.01 12.90 11.76
C THR A 222 1.81 11.39 11.74
N LEU A 223 2.89 10.60 11.85
CA LEU A 223 2.83 9.14 11.87
C LEU A 223 1.95 8.62 13.02
N PHE A 224 2.08 9.21 14.22
CA PHE A 224 1.27 8.86 15.38
C PHE A 224 -0.23 9.11 15.12
N ARG A 225 -0.56 10.28 14.56
CA ARG A 225 -1.95 10.64 14.22
C ARG A 225 -2.56 9.64 13.24
N PHE A 226 -1.84 9.29 12.17
CA PHE A 226 -2.36 8.36 11.16
C PHE A 226 -2.46 6.93 11.70
N ALA A 227 -1.49 6.45 12.49
CA ALA A 227 -1.57 5.15 13.15
C ALA A 227 -2.78 5.07 14.10
N GLN A 228 -3.11 6.16 14.79
CA GLN A 228 -4.29 6.23 15.66
C GLN A 228 -5.60 6.16 14.87
N ILE A 229 -5.70 6.93 13.78
CA ILE A 229 -6.90 6.93 12.93
C ILE A 229 -7.12 5.57 12.26
N SER A 230 -6.04 4.91 11.87
CA SER A 230 -6.07 3.59 11.21
C SER A 230 -6.20 2.42 12.19
N GLY A 231 -6.23 2.66 13.51
CA GLY A 231 -6.43 1.62 14.51
C GLY A 231 -5.29 0.59 14.62
N ILE A 232 -4.06 0.92 14.18
CA ILE A 232 -2.95 -0.01 14.10
C ILE A 232 -2.23 -0.12 15.45
N GLY A 233 -2.56 -1.14 16.24
CA GLY A 233 -2.10 -1.29 17.63
C GLY A 233 -0.59 -1.49 17.82
N PRO A 234 0.08 -2.43 17.13
CA PRO A 234 1.52 -2.62 17.21
C PRO A 234 2.31 -1.39 16.76
N SER A 235 1.94 -0.78 15.63
CA SER A 235 2.50 0.47 15.12
C SER A 235 2.37 1.62 16.12
N MET A 236 1.24 1.72 16.82
CA MET A 236 1.05 2.69 17.90
C MET A 236 2.07 2.52 19.01
N ARG A 237 2.39 1.29 19.40
CA ARG A 237 3.41 1.02 20.44
C ARG A 237 4.81 1.39 19.98
N PHE A 238 5.13 1.10 18.72
CA PHE A 238 6.42 1.46 18.12
C PHE A 238 6.61 2.98 18.10
N ILE A 239 5.65 3.72 17.57
CA ILE A 239 5.73 5.19 17.47
C ILE A 239 5.68 5.84 18.86
N SER A 240 4.88 5.32 19.80
CA SER A 240 4.80 5.86 21.17
C SER A 240 6.13 5.79 21.90
N LYS A 241 6.97 4.76 21.66
CA LYS A 241 8.32 4.71 22.21
C LYS A 241 9.19 5.86 21.68
N GLN A 242 9.05 6.22 20.42
CA GLN A 242 9.79 7.33 19.81
C GLN A 242 9.23 8.70 20.21
N ALA A 243 7.91 8.79 20.42
CA ALA A 243 7.21 10.01 20.80
C ALA A 243 7.43 10.46 22.25
N ARG A 244 8.06 9.66 23.11
CA ARG A 244 8.37 10.03 24.51
C ARG A 244 9.28 11.23 24.64
N ASN A 245 10.03 11.57 23.59
CA ASN A 245 10.85 12.78 23.56
C ASN A 245 10.14 13.86 22.74
N VAL A 246 9.55 14.85 23.41
CA VAL A 246 8.80 15.95 22.81
C VAL A 246 9.62 16.70 21.74
N ALA A 247 10.93 16.84 21.93
CA ALA A 247 11.82 17.48 20.96
C ALA A 247 11.91 16.70 19.62
N LYS A 248 11.65 15.37 19.64
CA LYS A 248 11.66 14.52 18.45
C LYS A 248 10.34 14.49 17.69
N LEU A 249 9.24 14.98 18.28
CA LEU A 249 7.92 14.91 17.64
C LEU A 249 7.85 15.60 16.28
N MET A 250 8.66 16.62 16.08
CA MET A 250 8.72 17.40 14.83
C MET A 250 9.82 16.91 13.87
N THR A 251 10.62 15.92 14.27
CA THR A 251 11.61 15.35 13.35
C THR A 251 10.93 14.46 12.31
N VAL A 252 11.37 14.60 11.08
CA VAL A 252 10.93 13.73 9.98
C VAL A 252 11.62 12.39 10.13
N GLN A 253 10.85 11.32 10.03
CA GLN A 253 11.32 9.94 9.99
C GLN A 253 11.07 9.41 8.58
N SER A 254 12.07 8.74 8.02
CA SER A 254 11.97 8.02 6.76
C SER A 254 11.99 6.50 7.02
N PRO A 255 11.30 5.70 6.20
CA PRO A 255 11.15 4.25 6.44
C PRO A 255 12.38 3.43 6.00
N HIS A 256 13.58 4.00 6.02
CA HIS A 256 14.80 3.41 5.48
C HIS A 256 15.19 2.06 6.11
N LEU A 257 14.94 1.89 7.42
CA LEU A 257 15.18 0.61 8.10
C LEU A 257 14.17 -0.46 7.66
N LEU A 258 12.88 -0.09 7.64
CA LEU A 258 11.80 -0.97 7.18
C LEU A 258 12.05 -1.49 5.77
N LEU A 259 12.36 -0.58 4.83
CA LEU A 259 12.63 -0.94 3.44
C LEU A 259 13.85 -1.82 3.29
N ALA A 260 14.94 -1.51 4.00
CA ALA A 260 16.17 -2.30 3.97
C ALA A 260 15.95 -3.73 4.51
N ASP A 261 15.24 -3.87 5.63
CA ASP A 261 14.96 -5.16 6.25
C ASP A 261 14.01 -6.00 5.39
N LEU A 262 12.96 -5.40 4.81
CA LEU A 262 12.08 -6.09 3.87
C LEU A 262 12.85 -6.53 2.61
N ALA A 263 13.62 -5.65 1.98
CA ALA A 263 14.39 -5.97 0.78
C ALA A 263 15.41 -7.10 1.02
N ALA A 264 16.09 -7.09 2.16
CA ALA A 264 17.03 -8.13 2.53
C ALA A 264 16.35 -9.51 2.67
N ARG A 265 15.15 -9.54 3.26
CA ARG A 265 14.39 -10.81 3.46
C ARG A 265 13.76 -11.30 2.16
N MET A 266 13.17 -10.42 1.37
CA MET A 266 12.64 -10.75 0.04
C MET A 266 13.72 -11.36 -0.86
N ALA A 267 14.95 -10.89 -0.76
CA ALA A 267 16.07 -11.37 -1.59
C ALA A 267 16.52 -12.80 -1.26
N VAL A 268 16.26 -13.31 -0.06
CA VAL A 268 16.70 -14.65 0.39
C VAL A 268 15.57 -15.68 0.47
N ASP A 269 14.32 -15.26 0.39
CA ASP A 269 13.14 -16.15 0.36
C ASP A 269 12.52 -16.12 -1.04
N PRO A 270 12.79 -17.10 -1.90
CA PRO A 270 12.26 -17.16 -3.26
C PRO A 270 10.73 -17.38 -3.31
N ASP A 271 10.15 -17.85 -2.22
CA ASP A 271 8.71 -18.10 -2.10
C ASP A 271 7.94 -16.91 -1.50
N CYS A 272 8.65 -15.82 -1.13
CA CYS A 272 8.06 -14.61 -0.57
C CYS A 272 7.07 -13.98 -1.54
N LEU A 273 5.85 -13.76 -1.08
CA LEU A 273 4.78 -13.18 -1.89
C LEU A 273 4.81 -11.65 -1.98
N ILE A 274 5.68 -11.00 -1.21
CA ILE A 274 5.86 -9.53 -1.27
C ILE A 274 6.56 -9.20 -2.60
N GLN A 275 5.90 -8.37 -3.43
CA GLN A 275 6.41 -8.02 -4.76
C GLN A 275 6.60 -6.53 -4.97
N GLN A 276 5.95 -5.69 -4.15
CA GLN A 276 5.90 -4.25 -4.38
C GLN A 276 5.71 -3.48 -3.08
N PHE A 277 6.19 -2.23 -3.05
CA PHE A 277 5.92 -1.26 -2.00
C PHE A 277 4.84 -0.27 -2.44
N HIS A 278 3.87 -0.02 -1.56
CA HIS A 278 2.85 1.01 -1.73
C HIS A 278 3.05 2.11 -0.69
N PHE A 279 3.24 3.36 -1.12
CA PHE A 279 3.58 4.45 -0.22
C PHE A 279 2.34 5.27 0.21
N TYR A 280 2.24 5.48 1.53
CA TYR A 280 1.24 6.33 2.19
C TYR A 280 1.85 7.71 2.48
N PRO A 281 1.51 8.78 1.73
CA PRO A 281 2.21 10.08 1.84
C PRO A 281 1.81 10.92 3.04
N PHE A 282 0.70 10.64 3.70
CA PHE A 282 0.21 11.39 4.88
C PHE A 282 0.16 12.91 4.68
N GLY A 283 -0.20 13.35 3.48
CA GLY A 283 -0.25 14.76 3.07
C GLY A 283 1.07 15.33 2.54
N GLY A 284 2.15 14.53 2.52
CA GLY A 284 3.45 14.90 1.95
C GLY A 284 3.71 14.22 0.60
N PHE A 285 2.81 14.35 -0.38
CA PHE A 285 2.87 13.65 -1.66
C PHE A 285 4.20 13.84 -2.39
N ALA A 286 4.59 15.07 -2.69
CA ALA A 286 5.82 15.39 -3.41
C ALA A 286 7.06 14.76 -2.73
N LYS A 287 7.20 15.01 -1.42
CA LYS A 287 8.31 14.47 -0.64
C LYS A 287 8.35 12.93 -0.64
N THR A 288 7.18 12.27 -0.61
CA THR A 288 7.11 10.82 -0.64
C THR A 288 7.44 10.27 -2.01
N ALA A 289 6.97 10.92 -3.08
CA ALA A 289 7.29 10.56 -4.45
C ALA A 289 8.79 10.70 -4.74
N GLU A 290 9.41 11.82 -4.35
CA GLU A 290 10.86 12.05 -4.46
C GLU A 290 11.66 10.97 -3.71
N TYR A 291 11.25 10.65 -2.48
CA TYR A 291 11.88 9.61 -1.68
C TYR A 291 11.76 8.23 -2.34
N ALA A 292 10.57 7.85 -2.79
CA ALA A 292 10.32 6.55 -3.41
C ALA A 292 11.11 6.42 -4.73
N SER A 293 11.14 7.47 -5.56
CA SER A 293 11.92 7.51 -6.79
C SER A 293 13.43 7.38 -6.52
N ALA A 294 13.95 8.10 -5.52
CA ALA A 294 15.37 8.01 -5.16
C ALA A 294 15.75 6.59 -4.71
N VAL A 295 14.89 5.93 -3.92
CA VAL A 295 15.10 4.55 -3.49
C VAL A 295 15.06 3.58 -4.67
N ALA A 296 14.08 3.72 -5.56
CA ALA A 296 13.95 2.87 -6.75
C ALA A 296 15.11 3.06 -7.74
N ASN A 297 15.66 4.26 -7.84
CA ASN A 297 16.82 4.58 -8.67
C ASN A 297 18.15 4.16 -8.04
N GLY A 298 18.17 3.79 -6.76
CA GLY A 298 19.40 3.48 -6.02
C GLY A 298 20.22 4.69 -5.62
N ASP A 299 19.62 5.89 -5.63
CA ASP A 299 20.23 7.13 -5.14
C ASP A 299 20.32 7.12 -3.61
N ILE A 300 20.94 6.07 -3.06
CA ILE A 300 21.03 5.78 -1.65
C ILE A 300 22.42 5.34 -1.23
N LYS A 301 22.73 5.49 0.04
CA LYS A 301 23.95 5.03 0.68
C LYS A 301 23.61 4.13 1.87
N ILE A 302 24.08 2.88 1.83
CA ILE A 302 23.89 1.93 2.92
C ILE A 302 24.65 2.41 4.17
N LEU A 303 23.98 2.35 5.32
CA LEU A 303 24.53 2.76 6.59
C LEU A 303 25.16 1.57 7.35
N PRO A 304 26.27 1.77 8.11
CA PRO A 304 26.93 0.70 8.86
C PRO A 304 26.05 0.01 9.92
N LYS A 305 25.05 0.74 10.45
CA LYS A 305 24.11 0.23 11.48
C LYS A 305 22.80 -0.30 10.93
N GLY A 306 22.68 -0.43 9.61
CA GLY A 306 21.46 -0.84 8.93
C GLY A 306 20.69 0.35 8.34
N GLY A 307 19.78 0.02 7.41
CA GLY A 307 19.10 1.04 6.62
C GLY A 307 20.02 1.76 5.64
N PHE A 308 19.54 2.89 5.17
CA PHE A 308 20.27 3.73 4.18
C PHE A 308 19.87 5.20 4.35
N ASP A 309 20.69 6.08 3.81
CA ASP A 309 20.34 7.47 3.57
C ASP A 309 20.06 7.66 2.08
N VAL A 310 19.09 8.50 1.76
CA VAL A 310 18.87 9.01 0.38
C VAL A 310 19.92 10.08 0.12
N LEU A 311 20.60 9.96 -1.03
CA LEU A 311 21.58 10.95 -1.44
C LEU A 311 20.85 12.24 -1.89
N ASP A 312 21.28 13.38 -1.36
CA ASP A 312 20.79 14.66 -1.84
C ASP A 312 21.16 14.76 -3.32
N ARG A 313 20.15 14.94 -4.20
CA ARG A 313 20.42 15.30 -5.58
C ARG A 313 21.03 16.71 -5.54
N VAL A 314 22.33 16.78 -5.82
CA VAL A 314 22.96 18.08 -6.10
C VAL A 314 22.34 18.58 -7.39
N VAL A 315 21.40 19.51 -7.26
CA VAL A 315 20.83 20.28 -8.38
C VAL A 315 21.79 21.40 -8.72
#